data_8734111529d7b8047b55eda150eceac5
#
_entry.id   8734111529d7b8047b55eda150eceac5
#
_cell.length_a   1.000
_cell.length_b   1.000
_cell.length_c   1.000
_cell.angle_alpha   90.00
_cell.angle_beta   90.00
_cell.angle_gamma   90.00
#
_symmetry.space_group_name_H-M   'P 1'
#
loop_
_entity.id
_entity.type
_entity.pdbx_description
1 polymer ?
#
loop_
_entity_poly.entity_id
_entity_poly.type
_entity_poly.pdbx_seq_one_letter_code
_entity_poly.pdbx_strand_id
1 'polypeptide(L)'
;MKIKFIHTSDIHLGRKFDIKSFSLKEREKRRQEIWDTFDEIIRSARDEKTKYLFISGDLIEAQYINFKNLKNIASKFKSIPETKVVIACGKSDPYNINSMYEYIEWPHNVYIVKNTETAEKLDFPDDNLCICSMSWDNHVQNLRTQAIYDISVDESKINVLLLYCDIEAESKNLFIDIDIIKNKFDYCALGGRHNFLKARDNAAYCGSPEPMSFEETEEHGIVKGILEKRNSEFKTHPMAKRKFVTRSINLDINYSFNKILDLIKFSGDTFSNTKDYVRIILTGTVNTDVSMDEVENEAKQFFYYIEFEENYIYKNSEEKIYDHNEFNIIESYKLQFENHQDKLEQQAFKLGLEVLRKEKVVK
;
A
#
# COMPACT_ATOMS: atom_id res chain seq x y z
N MET A 1 -17.12 -24.97 -18.65
CA MET A 1 -15.66 -24.87 -18.79
C MET A 1 -15.12 -24.14 -17.61
N LYS A 2 -14.05 -24.64 -16.99
CA LYS A 2 -13.41 -24.02 -15.80
C LYS A 2 -12.09 -23.41 -16.23
N ILE A 3 -11.92 -22.10 -16.03
CA ILE A 3 -10.75 -21.34 -16.49
C ILE A 3 -10.05 -20.74 -15.28
N LYS A 4 -8.82 -21.13 -15.02
CA LYS A 4 -8.01 -20.54 -13.93
C LYS A 4 -7.59 -19.12 -14.29
N PHE A 5 -7.70 -18.22 -13.36
CA PHE A 5 -7.22 -16.84 -13.49
C PHE A 5 -6.48 -16.35 -12.26
N ILE A 6 -5.62 -15.37 -12.48
CA ILE A 6 -5.06 -14.48 -11.49
C ILE A 6 -5.56 -13.07 -11.79
N HIS A 7 -5.95 -12.33 -10.76
CA HIS A 7 -6.29 -10.92 -10.85
C HIS A 7 -5.40 -10.12 -9.90
N THR A 8 -4.75 -9.10 -10.41
CA THR A 8 -3.88 -8.17 -9.70
C THR A 8 -4.10 -6.74 -10.20
N SER A 9 -3.80 -5.74 -9.39
CA SER A 9 -3.80 -4.32 -9.74
C SER A 9 -2.81 -3.56 -8.87
N ASP A 10 -2.66 -2.28 -9.15
CA ASP A 10 -1.93 -1.35 -8.25
C ASP A 10 -0.54 -1.88 -7.85
N ILE A 11 0.19 -2.48 -8.83
CA ILE A 11 1.54 -3.05 -8.61
C ILE A 11 2.57 -1.94 -8.50
N HIS A 12 2.38 -0.83 -9.26
CA HIS A 12 3.22 0.35 -9.24
C HIS A 12 4.71 0.08 -9.48
N LEU A 13 5.05 -0.75 -10.46
CA LEU A 13 6.45 -0.98 -10.86
C LEU A 13 7.14 0.34 -11.21
N GLY A 14 8.26 0.62 -10.55
CA GLY A 14 8.98 1.87 -10.69
C GLY A 14 8.65 2.94 -9.64
N ARG A 15 7.69 2.69 -8.74
CA ARG A 15 7.29 3.64 -7.69
C ARG A 15 8.48 4.13 -6.86
N LYS A 16 8.50 5.42 -6.56
CA LYS A 16 9.37 6.00 -5.54
C LYS A 16 8.66 6.04 -4.19
N PHE A 17 9.36 5.61 -3.17
CA PHE A 17 8.86 5.69 -1.80
C PHE A 17 9.33 7.01 -1.17
N ASP A 18 8.42 7.98 -1.07
CA ASP A 18 8.71 9.30 -0.48
C ASP A 18 8.31 9.36 1.01
N ILE A 19 8.41 8.22 1.72
CA ILE A 19 8.26 8.16 3.17
C ILE A 19 9.43 8.92 3.77
N LYS A 20 9.15 10.01 4.51
CA LYS A 20 10.19 10.94 5.01
C LYS A 20 11.23 10.26 5.90
N SER A 21 10.80 9.30 6.70
CA SER A 21 11.62 8.52 7.63
C SER A 21 12.49 7.45 6.94
N PHE A 22 12.22 7.10 5.66
CA PHE A 22 12.99 6.10 4.94
C PHE A 22 14.32 6.65 4.44
N SER A 23 15.41 5.96 4.79
CA SER A 23 16.72 6.16 4.16
C SER A 23 16.70 5.78 2.67
N LEU A 24 17.70 6.22 1.91
CA LEU A 24 17.83 5.82 0.50
C LEU A 24 17.88 4.29 0.33
N LYS A 25 18.57 3.58 1.25
CA LYS A 25 18.67 2.12 1.24
C LYS A 25 17.31 1.44 1.41
N GLU A 26 16.50 1.94 2.33
CA GLU A 26 15.15 1.42 2.57
C GLU A 26 14.23 1.65 1.37
N ARG A 27 14.29 2.85 0.76
CA ARG A 27 13.55 3.17 -0.46
C ARG A 27 13.94 2.26 -1.64
N GLU A 28 15.23 2.00 -1.82
CA GLU A 28 15.72 1.08 -2.85
C GLU A 28 15.27 -0.36 -2.60
N LYS A 29 15.39 -0.82 -1.36
CA LYS A 29 14.95 -2.16 -0.97
C LYS A 29 13.45 -2.33 -1.19
N ARG A 30 12.64 -1.35 -0.82
CA ARG A 30 11.20 -1.40 -1.02
C ARG A 30 10.82 -1.46 -2.50
N ARG A 31 11.51 -0.70 -3.35
CA ARG A 31 11.34 -0.80 -4.81
C ARG A 31 11.69 -2.20 -5.34
N GLN A 32 12.77 -2.80 -4.85
CA GLN A 32 13.14 -4.16 -5.25
C GLN A 32 12.10 -5.19 -4.81
N GLU A 33 11.53 -5.05 -3.62
CA GLU A 33 10.48 -5.95 -3.11
C GLU A 33 9.24 -5.96 -4.02
N ILE A 34 8.83 -4.81 -4.58
CA ILE A 34 7.74 -4.77 -5.58
C ILE A 34 8.10 -5.61 -6.82
N TRP A 35 9.33 -5.49 -7.34
CA TRP A 35 9.79 -6.30 -8.47
C TRP A 35 9.83 -7.79 -8.13
N ASP A 36 10.30 -8.15 -6.94
CA ASP A 36 10.37 -9.53 -6.48
C ASP A 36 8.98 -10.15 -6.35
N THR A 37 8.00 -9.38 -5.86
CA THR A 37 6.60 -9.81 -5.76
C THR A 37 5.97 -9.94 -7.16
N PHE A 38 6.27 -9.03 -8.09
CA PHE A 38 5.85 -9.19 -9.47
C PHE A 38 6.42 -10.48 -10.10
N ASP A 39 7.69 -10.81 -9.82
CA ASP A 39 8.29 -12.09 -10.26
C ASP A 39 7.58 -13.31 -9.66
N GLU A 40 7.11 -13.22 -8.44
CA GLU A 40 6.32 -14.29 -7.82
C GLU A 40 4.94 -14.44 -8.45
N ILE A 41 4.30 -13.33 -8.86
CA ILE A 41 3.03 -13.37 -9.62
C ILE A 41 3.24 -14.13 -10.93
N ILE A 42 4.29 -13.80 -11.69
CA ILE A 42 4.63 -14.47 -12.94
C ILE A 42 4.93 -15.96 -12.72
N ARG A 43 5.68 -16.28 -11.67
CA ARG A 43 5.98 -17.67 -11.30
C ARG A 43 4.71 -18.42 -10.94
N SER A 44 3.83 -17.82 -10.13
CA SER A 44 2.54 -18.41 -9.76
C SER A 44 1.67 -18.71 -11.00
N ALA A 45 1.61 -17.76 -11.95
CA ALA A 45 0.87 -17.96 -13.20
C ALA A 45 1.38 -19.15 -14.00
N ARG A 46 2.70 -19.31 -14.09
CA ARG A 46 3.35 -20.44 -14.79
C ARG A 46 3.12 -21.78 -14.10
N ASP A 47 3.43 -21.85 -12.78
CA ASP A 47 3.45 -23.10 -12.03
C ASP A 47 2.03 -23.67 -11.86
N GLU A 48 1.02 -22.80 -11.72
CA GLU A 48 -0.38 -23.19 -11.65
C GLU A 48 -1.06 -23.34 -13.02
N LYS A 49 -0.33 -23.08 -14.10
CA LYS A 49 -0.86 -23.08 -15.48
C LYS A 49 -2.10 -22.20 -15.61
N THR A 50 -2.00 -20.98 -15.10
CA THR A 50 -3.05 -19.97 -15.13
C THR A 50 -3.33 -19.57 -16.58
N LYS A 51 -4.60 -19.56 -16.97
CA LYS A 51 -4.98 -19.24 -18.36
C LYS A 51 -5.05 -17.74 -18.61
N TYR A 52 -5.49 -16.96 -17.59
CA TYR A 52 -5.61 -15.51 -17.68
C TYR A 52 -4.95 -14.82 -16.48
N LEU A 53 -4.18 -13.78 -16.78
CA LEU A 53 -3.68 -12.82 -15.80
C LEU A 53 -4.35 -11.48 -16.11
N PHE A 54 -5.26 -11.05 -15.22
CA PHE A 54 -5.95 -9.76 -15.28
C PHE A 54 -5.15 -8.73 -14.49
N ILE A 55 -4.88 -7.60 -15.12
CA ILE A 55 -4.22 -6.43 -14.49
C ILE A 55 -5.17 -5.25 -14.65
N SER A 56 -5.84 -4.89 -13.56
CA SER A 56 -6.88 -3.87 -13.54
C SER A 56 -6.35 -2.49 -13.16
N GLY A 57 -5.27 -2.05 -13.79
CA GLY A 57 -4.69 -0.71 -13.66
C GLY A 57 -3.44 -0.65 -12.79
N ASP A 58 -2.72 0.44 -12.94
CA ASP A 58 -1.55 0.83 -12.16
C ASP A 58 -0.47 -0.26 -12.09
N LEU A 59 -0.20 -0.92 -13.25
CA LEU A 59 0.91 -1.85 -13.37
C LEU A 59 2.25 -1.15 -13.16
N ILE A 60 2.38 0.07 -13.73
CA ILE A 60 3.61 0.84 -13.71
C ILE A 60 3.39 2.26 -13.21
N GLU A 61 4.43 2.87 -12.69
CA GLU A 61 4.50 4.31 -12.47
C GLU A 61 5.10 4.99 -13.72
N ALA A 62 4.25 5.49 -14.60
CA ALA A 62 4.65 6.04 -15.90
C ALA A 62 5.72 7.14 -15.80
N GLN A 63 5.71 7.93 -14.71
CA GLN A 63 6.70 8.99 -14.46
C GLN A 63 8.11 8.47 -14.14
N TYR A 64 8.24 7.23 -13.67
CA TYR A 64 9.50 6.69 -13.12
C TYR A 64 9.99 5.43 -13.84
N ILE A 65 9.13 4.80 -14.63
CA ILE A 65 9.50 3.64 -15.42
C ILE A 65 10.39 4.06 -16.61
N ASN A 66 11.33 3.24 -16.98
CA ASN A 66 12.17 3.48 -18.15
C ASN A 66 12.05 2.33 -19.16
N PHE A 67 12.62 2.56 -20.35
CA PHE A 67 12.57 1.60 -21.44
C PHE A 67 13.14 0.21 -21.08
N LYS A 68 14.20 0.15 -20.26
CA LYS A 68 14.78 -1.12 -19.80
C LYS A 68 13.80 -1.86 -18.89
N ASN A 69 13.10 -1.15 -18.03
CA ASN A 69 12.07 -1.73 -17.16
C ASN A 69 10.91 -2.30 -17.98
N LEU A 70 10.42 -1.56 -19.00
CA LEU A 70 9.35 -2.04 -19.87
C LEU A 70 9.76 -3.34 -20.62
N LYS A 71 10.97 -3.38 -21.15
CA LYS A 71 11.51 -4.62 -21.78
C LYS A 71 11.62 -5.77 -20.79
N ASN A 72 11.97 -5.49 -19.53
CA ASN A 72 12.00 -6.51 -18.48
C ASN A 72 10.59 -7.06 -18.21
N ILE A 73 9.58 -6.20 -18.08
CA ILE A 73 8.18 -6.60 -17.91
C ILE A 73 7.73 -7.47 -19.10
N ALA A 74 7.96 -7.01 -20.31
CA ALA A 74 7.61 -7.76 -21.53
C ALA A 74 8.29 -9.14 -21.57
N SER A 75 9.58 -9.23 -21.18
CA SER A 75 10.32 -10.50 -21.11
C SER A 75 9.69 -11.45 -20.08
N LYS A 76 9.21 -10.94 -18.94
CA LYS A 76 8.52 -11.76 -17.93
C LYS A 76 7.19 -12.29 -18.47
N PHE A 77 6.38 -11.48 -19.13
CA PHE A 77 5.16 -11.96 -19.80
C PHE A 77 5.44 -12.96 -20.91
N LYS A 78 6.52 -12.77 -21.69
CA LYS A 78 6.98 -13.73 -22.70
C LYS A 78 7.33 -15.11 -22.10
N SER A 79 7.73 -15.16 -20.82
CA SER A 79 8.07 -16.42 -20.13
C SER A 79 6.86 -17.26 -19.73
N ILE A 80 5.64 -16.73 -19.90
CA ILE A 80 4.35 -17.41 -19.64
C ILE A 80 3.45 -17.39 -20.89
N PRO A 81 3.89 -17.93 -22.02
CA PRO A 81 3.23 -17.76 -23.32
C PRO A 81 1.80 -18.35 -23.38
N GLU A 82 1.51 -19.33 -22.52
CA GLU A 82 0.19 -19.96 -22.43
C GLU A 82 -0.82 -19.15 -21.60
N THR A 83 -0.33 -18.13 -20.85
CA THR A 83 -1.15 -17.22 -20.04
C THR A 83 -1.48 -15.98 -20.85
N LYS A 84 -2.74 -15.72 -21.12
CA LYS A 84 -3.21 -14.47 -21.71
C LYS A 84 -3.18 -13.37 -20.66
N VAL A 85 -2.33 -12.36 -20.84
CA VAL A 85 -2.18 -11.21 -19.96
C VAL A 85 -3.04 -10.07 -20.50
N VAL A 86 -4.05 -9.66 -19.77
CA VAL A 86 -4.94 -8.57 -20.19
C VAL A 86 -4.76 -7.39 -19.23
N ILE A 87 -4.38 -6.24 -19.80
CA ILE A 87 -4.02 -5.03 -19.04
C ILE A 87 -5.00 -3.92 -19.38
N ALA A 88 -5.75 -3.46 -18.39
CA ALA A 88 -6.39 -2.15 -18.40
C ALA A 88 -5.43 -1.16 -17.75
N CYS A 89 -5.26 0.04 -18.28
CA CYS A 89 -4.44 1.08 -17.69
C CYS A 89 -5.19 1.78 -16.57
N GLY A 90 -4.47 2.21 -15.53
CA GLY A 90 -4.98 2.96 -14.39
C GLY A 90 -4.50 4.41 -14.39
N LYS A 91 -4.61 5.04 -13.23
CA LYS A 91 -4.28 6.46 -13.05
C LYS A 91 -2.78 6.75 -13.11
N SER A 92 -1.95 5.83 -12.63
CA SER A 92 -0.48 5.97 -12.62
C SER A 92 0.15 5.61 -13.96
N ASP A 93 -0.58 4.89 -14.81
CA ASP A 93 -0.15 4.46 -16.14
C ASP A 93 -1.20 4.70 -17.24
N PRO A 94 -1.75 5.94 -17.35
CA PRO A 94 -2.88 6.23 -18.22
C PRO A 94 -2.57 5.90 -19.70
N TYR A 95 -3.61 5.44 -20.42
CA TYR A 95 -3.49 5.23 -21.85
C TYR A 95 -3.87 6.50 -22.60
N ASN A 96 -2.89 7.14 -23.21
CA ASN A 96 -3.02 8.35 -24.02
C ASN A 96 -1.92 8.41 -25.08
N ILE A 97 -1.82 9.51 -25.82
CA ILE A 97 -0.83 9.69 -26.90
C ILE A 97 0.64 9.49 -26.45
N ASN A 98 0.91 9.68 -25.15
CA ASN A 98 2.24 9.52 -24.55
C ASN A 98 2.33 8.24 -23.70
N SER A 99 1.42 7.30 -23.88
CA SER A 99 1.40 6.08 -23.07
C SER A 99 2.70 5.30 -23.18
N MET A 100 3.25 4.94 -22.03
CA MET A 100 4.48 4.12 -21.97
C MET A 100 4.32 2.75 -22.62
N TYR A 101 3.09 2.26 -22.75
CA TYR A 101 2.78 0.99 -23.39
C TYR A 101 3.03 0.96 -24.91
N GLU A 102 3.10 2.12 -25.57
CA GLU A 102 3.38 2.24 -27.00
C GLU A 102 4.88 2.27 -27.35
N TYR A 103 5.77 2.32 -26.34
CA TYR A 103 7.22 2.45 -26.60
C TYR A 103 7.93 1.12 -26.89
N ILE A 104 7.27 -0.03 -26.70
CA ILE A 104 7.84 -1.35 -26.96
C ILE A 104 6.83 -2.26 -27.66
N GLU A 105 7.35 -3.29 -28.35
CA GLU A 105 6.52 -4.41 -28.81
C GLU A 105 6.28 -5.38 -27.66
N TRP A 106 5.01 -5.64 -27.38
CA TRP A 106 4.60 -6.61 -26.37
C TRP A 106 4.52 -8.02 -26.95
N PRO A 107 4.76 -9.07 -26.15
CA PRO A 107 4.57 -10.46 -26.57
C PRO A 107 3.13 -10.71 -27.03
N HIS A 108 2.94 -11.69 -27.92
CA HIS A 108 1.64 -12.04 -28.51
C HIS A 108 0.56 -12.44 -27.50
N ASN A 109 0.95 -12.86 -26.30
CA ASN A 109 0.05 -13.21 -25.21
C ASN A 109 -0.37 -12.01 -24.33
N VAL A 110 0.07 -10.79 -24.65
CA VAL A 110 -0.27 -9.56 -23.91
C VAL A 110 -1.27 -8.74 -24.71
N TYR A 111 -2.38 -8.40 -24.07
CA TYR A 111 -3.49 -7.62 -24.60
C TYR A 111 -3.64 -6.36 -23.77
N ILE A 112 -3.28 -5.22 -24.34
CA ILE A 112 -3.43 -3.91 -23.69
C ILE A 112 -4.71 -3.28 -24.19
N VAL A 113 -5.60 -2.94 -23.27
CA VAL A 113 -6.83 -2.22 -23.58
C VAL A 113 -6.48 -0.78 -23.93
N LYS A 114 -6.83 -0.35 -25.12
CA LYS A 114 -6.44 0.95 -25.66
C LYS A 114 -7.57 1.99 -25.63
N ASN A 115 -8.79 1.53 -25.61
CA ASN A 115 -9.94 2.42 -25.61
C ASN A 115 -10.14 3.04 -24.23
N THR A 116 -10.31 4.35 -24.22
CA THR A 116 -10.48 5.16 -23.00
C THR A 116 -11.83 5.88 -22.91
N GLU A 117 -12.63 5.83 -23.98
CA GLU A 117 -13.92 6.52 -24.06
C GLU A 117 -15.10 5.56 -24.00
N THR A 118 -14.95 4.39 -24.61
CA THR A 118 -15.96 3.33 -24.66
C THR A 118 -15.38 1.99 -24.23
N ALA A 119 -16.23 1.07 -23.80
CA ALA A 119 -15.78 -0.25 -23.45
C ALA A 119 -15.34 -1.05 -24.68
N GLU A 120 -14.11 -1.52 -24.66
CA GLU A 120 -13.54 -2.43 -25.64
C GLU A 120 -13.91 -3.87 -25.28
N LYS A 121 -14.20 -4.70 -26.27
CA LYS A 121 -14.47 -6.12 -26.11
C LYS A 121 -13.33 -6.93 -26.70
N LEU A 122 -12.67 -7.72 -25.87
CA LEU A 122 -11.67 -8.69 -26.26
C LEU A 122 -12.32 -10.07 -26.24
N ASP A 123 -12.52 -10.64 -27.43
CA ASP A 123 -13.16 -11.94 -27.60
C ASP A 123 -12.14 -13.06 -27.71
N PHE A 124 -12.34 -14.11 -26.94
CA PHE A 124 -11.50 -15.33 -26.90
C PHE A 124 -12.36 -16.55 -27.20
N PRO A 125 -12.63 -16.82 -28.49
CA PRO A 125 -13.59 -17.87 -28.92
C PRO A 125 -13.20 -19.27 -28.41
N ASP A 126 -11.91 -19.61 -28.43
CA ASP A 126 -11.40 -20.91 -27.97
C ASP A 126 -11.73 -21.19 -26.49
N ASP A 127 -11.90 -20.14 -25.71
CA ASP A 127 -12.20 -20.19 -24.29
C ASP A 127 -13.67 -19.84 -23.97
N ASN A 128 -14.47 -19.60 -25.02
CA ASN A 128 -15.84 -19.10 -24.88
C ASN A 128 -15.96 -17.94 -23.89
N LEU A 129 -15.01 -16.98 -23.98
CA LEU A 129 -14.86 -15.89 -23.02
C LEU A 129 -14.77 -14.55 -23.75
N CYS A 130 -15.43 -13.54 -23.18
CA CYS A 130 -15.35 -12.15 -23.60
C CYS A 130 -14.96 -11.27 -22.43
N ILE A 131 -13.94 -10.43 -22.60
CA ILE A 131 -13.51 -9.44 -21.61
C ILE A 131 -13.95 -8.06 -22.09
N CYS A 132 -14.77 -7.39 -21.31
CA CYS A 132 -15.14 -6.00 -21.51
C CYS A 132 -14.24 -5.13 -20.62
N SER A 133 -13.64 -4.10 -21.21
CA SER A 133 -12.68 -3.27 -20.48
C SER A 133 -12.59 -1.87 -21.07
N MET A 134 -12.09 -0.94 -20.26
CA MET A 134 -11.77 0.43 -20.67
C MET A 134 -10.57 0.89 -19.88
N SER A 135 -9.58 1.47 -20.52
CA SER A 135 -8.40 2.01 -19.86
C SER A 135 -8.63 3.43 -19.34
N TRP A 136 -7.85 3.81 -18.36
CA TRP A 136 -7.85 5.16 -17.79
C TRP A 136 -7.14 6.15 -18.73
N ASP A 137 -7.71 7.35 -18.81
CA ASP A 137 -7.07 8.55 -19.34
C ASP A 137 -7.41 9.75 -18.45
N ASN A 138 -6.46 10.62 -18.19
CA ASN A 138 -6.65 11.75 -17.27
C ASN A 138 -7.59 12.86 -17.78
N HIS A 139 -7.98 12.83 -19.06
CA HIS A 139 -8.69 13.92 -19.69
C HIS A 139 -10.22 13.79 -19.78
N VAL A 140 -10.81 12.59 -19.60
CA VAL A 140 -12.25 12.35 -19.81
C VAL A 140 -12.84 11.54 -18.67
N GLN A 141 -13.61 12.13 -17.76
CA GLN A 141 -14.15 11.39 -16.61
C GLN A 141 -15.68 11.16 -16.65
N ASN A 142 -16.48 12.11 -17.12
CA ASN A 142 -17.93 12.07 -16.89
C ASN A 142 -18.77 11.23 -17.88
N LEU A 143 -18.24 10.87 -19.05
CA LEU A 143 -18.99 10.09 -20.05
C LEU A 143 -18.77 8.57 -19.94
N ARG A 144 -17.80 8.15 -19.15
CA ARG A 144 -17.32 6.75 -19.10
C ARG A 144 -18.23 5.82 -18.32
N THR A 145 -18.87 6.30 -17.26
CA THR A 145 -19.80 5.51 -16.45
C THR A 145 -20.92 4.95 -17.30
N GLN A 146 -21.53 5.80 -18.14
CA GLN A 146 -22.63 5.37 -19.04
C GLN A 146 -22.15 4.34 -20.07
N ALA A 147 -20.93 4.51 -20.62
CA ALA A 147 -20.36 3.54 -21.56
C ALA A 147 -20.22 2.14 -20.97
N ILE A 148 -19.92 2.04 -19.65
CA ILE A 148 -19.88 0.75 -18.94
C ILE A 148 -21.29 0.18 -18.72
N TYR A 149 -22.26 1.03 -18.37
CA TYR A 149 -23.64 0.59 -18.18
C TYR A 149 -24.30 0.12 -19.46
N ASP A 150 -23.95 0.69 -20.61
CA ASP A 150 -24.50 0.36 -21.91
C ASP A 150 -23.85 -0.88 -22.56
N ILE A 151 -22.85 -1.51 -21.90
CA ILE A 151 -22.20 -2.72 -22.43
C ILE A 151 -23.28 -3.81 -22.65
N SER A 152 -23.40 -4.27 -23.88
CA SER A 152 -24.10 -5.50 -24.21
C SER A 152 -23.15 -6.70 -24.07
N VAL A 153 -23.59 -7.76 -23.43
CA VAL A 153 -22.82 -8.99 -23.27
C VAL A 153 -23.46 -10.15 -24.06
N ASP A 154 -22.65 -11.10 -24.48
CA ASP A 154 -23.15 -12.35 -25.07
C ASP A 154 -23.39 -13.33 -23.92
N GLU A 155 -24.63 -13.60 -23.60
CA GLU A 155 -25.00 -14.50 -22.50
C GLU A 155 -24.53 -15.95 -22.67
N SER A 156 -24.18 -16.35 -23.89
CA SER A 156 -23.64 -17.69 -24.16
C SER A 156 -22.17 -17.83 -23.73
N LYS A 157 -21.45 -16.70 -23.56
CA LYS A 157 -20.03 -16.66 -23.16
C LYS A 157 -19.86 -16.38 -21.67
N ILE A 158 -18.69 -16.74 -21.16
CA ILE A 158 -18.20 -16.19 -19.89
C ILE A 158 -17.85 -14.72 -20.13
N ASN A 159 -18.44 -13.82 -19.37
CA ASN A 159 -18.20 -12.38 -19.49
C ASN A 159 -17.44 -11.85 -18.29
N VAL A 160 -16.31 -11.21 -18.51
CA VAL A 160 -15.48 -10.58 -17.48
C VAL A 160 -15.45 -9.08 -17.71
N LEU A 161 -15.65 -8.30 -16.66
CA LEU A 161 -15.33 -6.88 -16.63
C LEU A 161 -13.94 -6.69 -16.04
N LEU A 162 -13.06 -5.99 -16.74
CA LEU A 162 -11.74 -5.59 -16.24
C LEU A 162 -11.68 -4.07 -16.22
N LEU A 163 -11.59 -3.44 -15.05
CA LEU A 163 -11.75 -1.99 -14.95
C LEU A 163 -10.99 -1.38 -13.78
N TYR A 164 -10.35 -0.24 -14.03
CA TYR A 164 -9.86 0.67 -13.00
C TYR A 164 -10.97 1.68 -12.65
N CYS A 165 -11.56 1.58 -11.48
CA CYS A 165 -12.73 2.40 -11.11
C CYS A 165 -12.90 2.50 -9.59
N ASP A 166 -13.90 3.26 -9.17
CA ASP A 166 -14.37 3.31 -7.79
C ASP A 166 -15.87 2.95 -7.73
N ILE A 167 -16.28 2.29 -6.65
CA ILE A 167 -17.67 1.97 -6.37
C ILE A 167 -18.28 2.83 -5.27
N GLU A 168 -17.51 3.78 -4.72
CA GLU A 168 -17.97 4.76 -3.73
C GLU A 168 -18.28 6.09 -4.43
N ALA A 169 -19.50 6.60 -4.27
CA ALA A 169 -20.02 7.75 -5.03
C ALA A 169 -19.27 9.09 -4.79
N GLU A 170 -18.57 9.21 -3.67
CA GLU A 170 -17.83 10.44 -3.31
C GLU A 170 -16.43 10.50 -3.95
N SER A 171 -16.06 9.48 -4.70
CA SER A 171 -14.74 9.40 -5.34
C SER A 171 -14.58 10.40 -6.49
N LYS A 172 -13.33 10.89 -6.65
CA LYS A 172 -12.91 11.67 -7.82
C LYS A 172 -12.55 10.81 -9.04
N ASN A 173 -12.57 9.49 -8.88
CA ASN A 173 -12.28 8.51 -9.93
C ASN A 173 -13.54 8.18 -10.74
N LEU A 174 -13.39 7.31 -11.74
CA LEU A 174 -14.54 6.75 -12.48
C LEU A 174 -15.43 5.97 -11.51
N PHE A 175 -16.58 6.53 -11.17
CA PHE A 175 -17.57 5.88 -10.30
C PHE A 175 -18.42 4.90 -11.08
N ILE A 176 -18.57 3.68 -10.56
CA ILE A 176 -19.42 2.64 -11.11
C ILE A 176 -20.31 2.07 -10.00
N ASP A 177 -21.61 2.20 -10.16
CA ASP A 177 -22.54 1.45 -9.33
C ASP A 177 -22.52 -0.03 -9.74
N ILE A 178 -21.83 -0.83 -8.93
CA ILE A 178 -21.61 -2.26 -9.22
C ILE A 178 -22.95 -3.04 -9.26
N ASP A 179 -23.97 -2.59 -8.56
CA ASP A 179 -25.27 -3.27 -8.53
C ASP A 179 -26.02 -3.18 -9.86
N ILE A 180 -25.73 -2.16 -10.68
CA ILE A 180 -26.29 -2.02 -12.02
C ILE A 180 -25.70 -3.06 -12.99
N ILE A 181 -24.43 -3.41 -12.82
CA ILE A 181 -23.70 -4.21 -13.81
C ILE A 181 -23.36 -5.63 -13.37
N LYS A 182 -23.38 -5.93 -12.06
CA LYS A 182 -22.96 -7.24 -11.51
C LYS A 182 -23.60 -8.45 -12.19
N ASN A 183 -24.84 -8.33 -12.62
CA ASN A 183 -25.59 -9.44 -13.23
C ASN A 183 -25.22 -9.67 -14.71
N LYS A 184 -24.51 -8.72 -15.35
CA LYS A 184 -24.04 -8.85 -16.73
C LYS A 184 -22.76 -9.68 -16.85
N PHE A 185 -21.96 -9.73 -15.77
CA PHE A 185 -20.63 -10.33 -15.79
C PHE A 185 -20.55 -11.52 -14.85
N ASP A 186 -19.78 -12.52 -15.27
CA ASP A 186 -19.47 -13.70 -14.44
C ASP A 186 -18.34 -13.39 -13.44
N TYR A 187 -17.50 -12.36 -13.74
CA TYR A 187 -16.51 -11.80 -12.83
C TYR A 187 -16.22 -10.34 -13.16
N CYS A 188 -16.12 -9.50 -12.14
CA CYS A 188 -15.67 -8.12 -12.24
C CYS A 188 -14.31 -7.96 -11.53
N ALA A 189 -13.25 -7.82 -12.33
CA ALA A 189 -11.90 -7.57 -11.88
C ALA A 189 -11.67 -6.05 -11.76
N LEU A 190 -11.73 -5.52 -10.52
CA LEU A 190 -11.66 -4.10 -10.23
C LEU A 190 -10.29 -3.70 -9.68
N GLY A 191 -9.76 -2.54 -10.10
CA GLY A 191 -8.54 -1.92 -9.60
C GLY A 191 -8.75 -0.48 -9.19
N GLY A 192 -7.71 0.13 -8.57
CA GLY A 192 -7.74 1.50 -8.05
C GLY A 192 -7.97 1.59 -6.54
N ARG A 193 -8.00 0.47 -5.86
CA ARG A 193 -8.05 0.40 -4.40
C ARG A 193 -6.94 -0.53 -3.92
N HIS A 194 -6.04 -0.02 -3.08
CA HIS A 194 -4.87 -0.79 -2.63
C HIS A 194 -5.23 -1.91 -1.65
N ASN A 195 -6.31 -1.80 -0.89
CA ASN A 195 -6.79 -2.86 0.00
C ASN A 195 -7.75 -3.79 -0.73
N PHE A 196 -7.66 -5.09 -0.42
CA PHE A 196 -8.63 -6.07 -0.91
C PHE A 196 -10.05 -5.72 -0.46
N LEU A 197 -11.00 -5.82 -1.40
CA LEU A 197 -12.42 -5.70 -1.09
C LEU A 197 -13.23 -6.68 -1.96
N LYS A 198 -13.91 -7.62 -1.32
CA LYS A 198 -14.96 -8.40 -1.98
C LYS A 198 -16.21 -7.51 -2.12
N ALA A 199 -16.34 -6.85 -3.27
CA ALA A 199 -17.44 -5.92 -3.51
C ALA A 199 -18.78 -6.66 -3.67
N ARG A 200 -18.78 -7.83 -4.35
CA ARG A 200 -19.92 -8.74 -4.52
C ARG A 200 -19.40 -10.17 -4.66
N ASP A 201 -20.28 -11.15 -4.76
CA ASP A 201 -19.86 -12.56 -4.93
C ASP A 201 -19.08 -12.81 -6.22
N ASN A 202 -19.30 -12.00 -7.23
CA ASN A 202 -18.59 -12.04 -8.51
C ASN A 202 -17.77 -10.78 -8.80
N ALA A 203 -17.48 -9.94 -7.81
CA ALA A 203 -16.76 -8.70 -8.01
C ALA A 203 -15.77 -8.43 -6.87
N ALA A 204 -14.52 -8.11 -7.19
CA ALA A 204 -13.51 -7.79 -6.21
C ALA A 204 -12.51 -6.75 -6.71
N TYR A 205 -12.05 -5.91 -5.78
CA TYR A 205 -10.73 -5.29 -5.83
C TYR A 205 -9.72 -6.28 -5.30
N CYS A 206 -8.68 -6.55 -6.06
CA CYS A 206 -7.62 -7.45 -5.59
C CYS A 206 -6.68 -6.79 -4.57
N GLY A 207 -6.64 -5.47 -4.56
CA GLY A 207 -5.65 -4.71 -3.81
C GLY A 207 -4.29 -4.67 -4.50
N SER A 208 -3.37 -3.89 -3.95
CA SER A 208 -1.96 -3.92 -4.34
C SER A 208 -1.29 -5.19 -3.80
N PRO A 209 -0.37 -5.84 -4.53
CA PRO A 209 0.31 -7.05 -4.04
C PRO A 209 1.33 -6.74 -2.93
N GLU A 210 1.78 -5.49 -2.82
CA GLU A 210 2.64 -4.98 -1.76
C GLU A 210 2.03 -3.71 -1.17
N PRO A 211 2.01 -3.52 0.17
CA PRO A 211 1.52 -2.29 0.78
C PRO A 211 2.47 -1.12 0.46
N MET A 212 1.93 0.08 0.28
CA MET A 212 2.68 1.25 -0.15
C MET A 212 2.98 2.24 0.97
N SER A 213 2.24 2.16 2.08
CA SER A 213 2.36 3.10 3.20
C SER A 213 1.80 2.53 4.51
N PHE A 214 1.95 3.29 5.60
CA PHE A 214 1.38 2.93 6.91
C PHE A 214 -0.14 3.03 7.01
N GLU A 215 -0.80 3.57 6.01
CA GLU A 215 -2.27 3.56 5.89
C GLU A 215 -2.80 2.21 5.37
N GLU A 216 -1.92 1.35 4.83
CA GLU A 216 -2.25 0.06 4.23
C GLU A 216 -1.79 -1.08 5.13
N THR A 217 -2.51 -1.31 6.22
CA THR A 217 -2.14 -2.26 7.27
C THR A 217 -2.74 -3.66 7.11
N GLU A 218 -3.59 -3.87 6.10
CA GLU A 218 -4.26 -5.13 5.82
C GLU A 218 -3.34 -6.14 5.12
N GLU A 219 -3.86 -7.31 4.76
CA GLU A 219 -3.12 -8.28 3.96
C GLU A 219 -3.11 -7.89 2.50
N HIS A 220 -1.92 -7.88 1.90
CA HIS A 220 -1.68 -7.56 0.49
C HIS A 220 -1.29 -8.79 -0.31
N GLY A 221 -1.75 -8.84 -1.56
CA GLY A 221 -1.51 -9.99 -2.42
C GLY A 221 -2.28 -9.90 -3.73
N ILE A 222 -2.73 -11.03 -4.21
CA ILE A 222 -3.48 -11.18 -5.46
C ILE A 222 -4.78 -11.94 -5.21
N VAL A 223 -5.66 -11.90 -6.19
CA VAL A 223 -6.83 -12.79 -6.25
C VAL A 223 -6.53 -13.93 -7.21
N LYS A 224 -6.83 -15.16 -6.79
CA LYS A 224 -6.84 -16.36 -7.64
C LYS A 224 -8.24 -16.94 -7.70
N GLY A 225 -8.60 -17.43 -8.87
CA GLY A 225 -9.93 -17.98 -9.01
C GLY A 225 -10.12 -18.88 -10.23
N ILE A 226 -11.35 -19.32 -10.38
CA ILE A 226 -11.84 -20.10 -11.49
C ILE A 226 -13.04 -19.38 -12.09
N LEU A 227 -12.94 -19.00 -13.35
CA LEU A 227 -14.06 -18.49 -14.12
C LEU A 227 -14.94 -19.65 -14.56
N GLU A 228 -16.22 -19.55 -14.29
CA GLU A 228 -17.24 -20.42 -14.79
C GLU A 228 -18.51 -19.61 -15.03
N LYS A 229 -19.27 -19.94 -16.07
CA LYS A 229 -20.49 -19.21 -16.38
C LYS A 229 -21.44 -19.21 -15.18
N ARG A 230 -21.79 -18.02 -14.68
CA ARG A 230 -22.68 -17.79 -13.52
C ARG A 230 -22.24 -18.40 -12.19
N ASN A 231 -21.00 -18.92 -12.11
CA ASN A 231 -20.49 -19.58 -10.90
C ASN A 231 -18.95 -19.42 -10.76
N SER A 232 -18.45 -18.20 -10.97
CA SER A 232 -17.05 -17.91 -10.77
C SER A 232 -16.70 -17.87 -9.27
N GLU A 233 -15.58 -18.49 -8.90
CA GLU A 233 -15.10 -18.55 -7.53
C GLU A 233 -13.72 -17.91 -7.44
N PHE A 234 -13.46 -17.17 -6.37
CA PHE A 234 -12.16 -16.54 -6.15
C PHE A 234 -11.85 -16.38 -4.66
N LYS A 235 -10.56 -16.25 -4.37
CA LYS A 235 -10.04 -15.98 -3.03
C LYS A 235 -8.77 -15.15 -3.10
N THR A 236 -8.47 -14.44 -2.01
CA THR A 236 -7.19 -13.76 -1.82
C THR A 236 -6.05 -14.74 -1.63
N HIS A 237 -4.87 -14.34 -2.07
CA HIS A 237 -3.63 -15.07 -1.88
C HIS A 237 -2.54 -14.07 -1.46
N PRO A 238 -2.17 -14.05 -0.17
CA PRO A 238 -1.15 -13.13 0.35
C PRO A 238 0.19 -13.31 -0.36
N MET A 239 0.84 -12.19 -0.72
CA MET A 239 2.13 -12.20 -1.41
C MET A 239 3.12 -11.19 -0.85
N ALA A 240 2.66 -10.20 -0.08
CA ALA A 240 3.50 -9.13 0.43
C ALA A 240 4.72 -9.64 1.19
N LYS A 241 5.89 -9.11 0.86
CA LYS A 241 7.15 -9.43 1.52
C LYS A 241 7.14 -8.95 2.97
N ARG A 242 6.52 -7.80 3.22
CA ARG A 242 6.45 -7.14 4.54
C ARG A 242 5.11 -6.45 4.70
N LYS A 243 4.72 -6.26 5.95
CA LYS A 243 3.55 -5.45 6.33
C LYS A 243 4.00 -4.08 6.83
N PHE A 244 3.13 -3.10 6.74
CA PHE A 244 3.18 -1.90 7.55
C PHE A 244 2.27 -2.10 8.76
N VAL A 245 2.81 -1.88 9.95
CA VAL A 245 2.11 -2.12 11.21
C VAL A 245 2.16 -0.87 12.06
N THR A 246 1.00 -0.36 12.47
CA THR A 246 0.90 0.75 13.40
C THR A 246 0.43 0.24 14.77
N ARG A 247 1.11 0.64 15.83
CA ARG A 247 0.80 0.26 17.21
C ARG A 247 0.77 1.50 18.08
N SER A 248 -0.11 1.53 19.08
CA SER A 248 -0.21 2.63 20.04
C SER A 248 0.22 2.16 21.42
N ILE A 249 1.05 2.96 22.08
CA ILE A 249 1.50 2.73 23.46
C ILE A 249 1.17 3.98 24.26
N ASN A 250 0.38 3.80 25.32
CA ASN A 250 0.08 4.87 26.27
C ASN A 250 1.10 4.83 27.40
N LEU A 251 1.87 5.91 27.55
CA LEU A 251 2.92 6.05 28.55
C LEU A 251 2.35 6.63 29.85
N ASP A 252 2.91 6.17 30.98
CA ASP A 252 2.60 6.67 32.31
C ASP A 252 3.85 7.34 32.91
N ILE A 253 3.64 8.44 33.65
CA ILE A 253 4.71 9.22 34.28
C ILE A 253 5.63 8.39 35.17
N ASN A 254 5.13 7.28 35.72
CA ASN A 254 5.88 6.39 36.58
C ASN A 254 6.70 5.33 35.84
N TYR A 255 6.63 5.29 34.50
CA TYR A 255 7.39 4.32 33.74
C TYR A 255 8.87 4.72 33.68
N SER A 256 9.72 3.77 34.06
CA SER A 256 11.17 3.89 33.88
C SER A 256 11.57 3.68 32.42
N PHE A 257 12.79 4.07 32.08
CA PHE A 257 13.43 3.80 30.78
C PHE A 257 13.25 2.33 30.34
N ASN A 258 13.62 1.38 31.20
CA ASN A 258 13.51 -0.05 30.88
C ASN A 258 12.07 -0.49 30.68
N LYS A 259 11.14 0.04 31.45
CA LYS A 259 9.72 -0.29 31.30
C LYS A 259 9.17 0.20 29.97
N ILE A 260 9.54 1.40 29.53
CA ILE A 260 9.12 1.94 28.22
C ILE A 260 9.76 1.14 27.08
N LEU A 261 11.06 0.84 27.18
CA LEU A 261 11.75 0.03 26.20
C LEU A 261 11.13 -1.36 26.06
N ASP A 262 10.77 -2.02 27.15
CA ASP A 262 10.10 -3.31 27.14
C ASP A 262 8.70 -3.22 26.53
N LEU A 263 7.93 -2.17 26.83
CA LEU A 263 6.63 -1.96 26.20
C LEU A 263 6.75 -1.82 24.68
N ILE A 264 7.76 -1.10 24.19
CA ILE A 264 8.04 -0.97 22.76
C ILE A 264 8.44 -2.32 22.18
N LYS A 265 9.41 -2.99 22.78
CA LYS A 265 9.98 -4.26 22.31
C LYS A 265 8.92 -5.37 22.23
N PHE A 266 8.02 -5.43 23.21
CA PHE A 266 6.98 -6.45 23.30
C PHE A 266 5.59 -5.94 22.86
N SER A 267 5.52 -4.81 22.16
CA SER A 267 4.25 -4.22 21.69
C SER A 267 3.49 -5.09 20.69
N GLY A 268 4.10 -6.17 20.21
CA GLY A 268 3.48 -7.11 19.27
C GLY A 268 4.28 -8.38 19.11
N ASP A 269 4.02 -9.10 18.03
CA ASP A 269 4.77 -10.32 17.70
C ASP A 269 6.24 -9.99 17.37
N THR A 270 7.17 -10.65 18.05
CA THR A 270 8.61 -10.46 17.84
C THR A 270 9.06 -10.81 16.42
N PHE A 271 8.41 -11.76 15.76
CA PHE A 271 8.68 -12.09 14.36
C PHE A 271 8.31 -10.91 13.44
N SER A 272 7.15 -10.28 13.64
CA SER A 272 6.76 -9.06 12.94
C SER A 272 7.79 -7.95 13.15
N ASN A 273 8.30 -7.76 14.36
CA ASN A 273 9.31 -6.73 14.65
C ASN A 273 10.58 -6.90 13.80
N THR A 274 11.02 -8.12 13.55
CA THR A 274 12.25 -8.40 12.77
C THR A 274 12.01 -8.43 11.25
N LYS A 275 10.77 -8.34 10.80
CA LYS A 275 10.40 -8.48 9.38
C LYS A 275 9.73 -7.23 8.82
N ASP A 276 8.82 -6.62 9.56
CA ASP A 276 7.87 -5.63 9.06
C ASP A 276 8.33 -4.18 9.31
N TYR A 277 7.64 -3.22 8.67
CA TYR A 277 7.79 -1.80 8.95
C TYR A 277 6.84 -1.45 10.09
N VAL A 278 7.39 -1.00 11.23
CA VAL A 278 6.60 -0.72 12.43
C VAL A 278 6.59 0.77 12.73
N ARG A 279 5.41 1.34 12.95
CA ARG A 279 5.18 2.67 13.50
C ARG A 279 4.64 2.53 14.90
N ILE A 280 5.29 3.18 15.87
CA ILE A 280 4.81 3.25 17.24
C ILE A 280 4.30 4.66 17.52
N ILE A 281 3.01 4.76 17.82
CA ILE A 281 2.37 6.01 18.29
C ILE A 281 2.48 6.03 19.80
N LEU A 282 3.31 6.93 20.32
CA LEU A 282 3.51 7.13 21.78
C LEU A 282 2.59 8.24 22.26
N THR A 283 1.73 7.93 23.23
CA THR A 283 0.80 8.90 23.86
C THR A 283 1.00 8.92 25.36
N GLY A 284 0.31 9.83 26.07
CA GLY A 284 0.31 9.88 27.53
C GLY A 284 1.38 10.81 28.12
N THR A 285 1.98 10.42 29.24
CA THR A 285 2.89 11.29 30.00
C THR A 285 4.19 10.58 30.32
N VAL A 286 5.31 11.27 30.09
CA VAL A 286 6.67 10.77 30.36
C VAL A 286 7.31 11.64 31.45
N ASN A 287 8.01 11.00 32.39
CA ASN A 287 8.81 11.69 33.37
C ASN A 287 9.97 12.43 32.67
N THR A 288 10.20 13.68 33.04
CA THR A 288 11.30 14.49 32.53
C THR A 288 12.70 13.87 32.75
N ASP A 289 12.83 12.91 33.67
CA ASP A 289 14.09 12.21 33.93
C ASP A 289 14.38 11.09 32.91
N VAL A 290 13.40 10.71 32.09
CA VAL A 290 13.55 9.68 31.05
C VAL A 290 13.95 10.33 29.73
N SER A 291 15.05 9.88 29.15
CA SER A 291 15.47 10.28 27.80
C SER A 291 14.76 9.40 26.76
N MET A 292 13.73 9.93 26.11
CA MET A 292 13.02 9.19 25.07
C MET A 292 13.88 8.97 23.83
N ASP A 293 14.79 9.88 23.47
CA ASP A 293 15.74 9.69 22.37
C ASP A 293 16.60 8.46 22.57
N GLU A 294 17.07 8.21 23.84
CA GLU A 294 17.85 7.02 24.16
C GLU A 294 16.98 5.76 24.08
N VAL A 295 15.74 5.82 24.58
CA VAL A 295 14.76 4.70 24.46
C VAL A 295 14.54 4.34 23.00
N GLU A 296 14.24 5.33 22.14
CA GLU A 296 13.98 5.12 20.72
C GLU A 296 15.21 4.59 19.99
N ASN A 297 16.41 5.12 20.31
CA ASN A 297 17.65 4.64 19.71
C ASN A 297 17.97 3.20 20.11
N GLU A 298 17.71 2.84 21.36
CA GLU A 298 17.92 1.46 21.82
C GLU A 298 16.85 0.51 21.28
N ALA A 299 15.61 0.98 21.10
CA ALA A 299 14.53 0.19 20.51
C ALA A 299 14.84 -0.25 19.07
N LYS A 300 15.54 0.56 18.27
CA LYS A 300 15.85 0.28 16.86
C LYS A 300 16.56 -1.06 16.63
N GLN A 301 17.35 -1.54 17.59
CA GLN A 301 18.07 -2.82 17.45
C GLN A 301 17.14 -4.06 17.46
N PHE A 302 15.90 -3.92 17.93
CA PHE A 302 14.93 -5.01 18.01
C PHE A 302 14.00 -5.10 16.81
N PHE A 303 14.10 -4.13 15.87
CA PHE A 303 13.19 -4.03 14.73
C PHE A 303 13.95 -4.05 13.41
N TYR A 304 13.29 -4.60 12.38
CA TYR A 304 13.76 -4.44 11.02
C TYR A 304 13.72 -2.97 10.60
N TYR A 305 12.60 -2.31 10.88
CA TYR A 305 12.38 -0.88 10.76
C TYR A 305 11.40 -0.43 11.83
N ILE A 306 11.69 0.67 12.47
CA ILE A 306 10.78 1.32 13.40
C ILE A 306 10.85 2.83 13.24
N GLU A 307 9.68 3.47 13.30
CA GLU A 307 9.54 4.92 13.42
C GLU A 307 8.58 5.25 14.55
N PHE A 308 8.73 6.45 15.10
CA PHE A 308 7.93 6.91 16.23
C PHE A 308 7.10 8.12 15.85
N GLU A 309 5.84 8.13 16.28
CA GLU A 309 4.97 9.29 16.29
C GLU A 309 4.76 9.71 17.73
N GLU A 310 5.31 10.88 18.08
CA GLU A 310 5.41 11.35 19.44
C GLU A 310 4.24 12.26 19.77
N ASN A 311 3.23 11.71 20.48
CA ASN A 311 2.04 12.40 20.96
C ASN A 311 1.95 12.38 22.48
N TYR A 312 3.09 12.27 23.19
CA TYR A 312 3.20 12.31 24.64
C TYR A 312 3.62 13.70 25.13
N ILE A 313 3.44 13.96 26.42
CA ILE A 313 3.90 15.17 27.11
C ILE A 313 4.87 14.83 28.23
N TYR A 314 5.83 15.71 28.48
CA TYR A 314 6.72 15.58 29.64
C TYR A 314 6.10 16.22 30.88
N LYS A 315 6.24 15.56 32.05
CA LYS A 315 5.88 16.10 33.37
C LYS A 315 6.87 15.64 34.43
N ASN A 316 6.99 16.39 35.49
CA ASN A 316 7.69 15.96 36.70
C ASN A 316 6.81 15.03 37.54
N SER A 317 7.37 13.92 38.06
CA SER A 317 6.65 12.95 38.87
C SER A 317 6.40 13.41 40.33
N GLU A 318 7.12 14.41 40.81
CA GLU A 318 7.03 14.93 42.19
C GLU A 318 7.10 16.46 42.22
N GLU A 319 6.31 17.09 43.10
CA GLU A 319 6.60 18.43 43.65
C GLU A 319 7.83 18.30 44.55
N LYS A 320 9.03 18.37 43.97
CA LYS A 320 10.26 18.45 44.79
C LYS A 320 10.28 19.79 45.50
N ILE A 321 10.25 19.76 46.82
CA ILE A 321 10.62 20.91 47.67
C ILE A 321 12.11 21.14 47.43
N TYR A 322 12.44 22.11 46.58
CA TYR A 322 13.84 22.42 46.21
C TYR A 322 14.57 23.07 47.35
N ASP A 323 15.71 22.51 47.73
CA ASP A 323 16.69 23.22 48.55
C ASP A 323 17.42 24.23 47.65
N HIS A 324 17.22 25.51 47.91
CA HIS A 324 17.70 26.64 47.10
C HIS A 324 19.24 26.75 46.99
N ASN A 325 20.01 25.78 47.45
CA ASN A 325 21.47 25.87 47.57
C ASN A 325 22.26 25.23 46.38
N GLU A 326 21.61 24.49 45.46
CA GLU A 326 22.28 23.96 44.26
C GLU A 326 21.62 24.47 42.97
N PHE A 327 22.36 25.28 42.23
CA PHE A 327 21.90 25.79 40.93
C PHE A 327 22.05 24.69 39.87
N ASN A 328 20.95 24.03 39.49
CA ASN A 328 20.89 23.05 38.42
C ASN A 328 20.15 23.63 37.22
N ILE A 329 20.89 23.90 36.12
CA ILE A 329 20.35 24.50 34.90
C ILE A 329 19.21 23.66 34.29
N ILE A 330 19.31 22.34 34.32
CA ILE A 330 18.28 21.44 33.80
C ILE A 330 17.01 21.55 34.62
N GLU A 331 17.11 21.62 35.94
CA GLU A 331 15.95 21.77 36.82
C GLU A 331 15.32 23.15 36.70
N SER A 332 16.11 24.20 36.61
CA SER A 332 15.62 25.54 36.34
C SER A 332 14.88 25.65 35.01
N TYR A 333 15.38 24.95 33.97
CA TYR A 333 14.73 24.86 32.67
C TYR A 333 13.40 24.11 32.72
N LYS A 334 13.35 22.96 33.42
CA LYS A 334 12.12 22.19 33.66
C LYS A 334 11.02 23.02 34.34
N LEU A 335 11.39 23.78 35.38
CA LEU A 335 10.46 24.64 36.13
C LEU A 335 9.80 25.73 35.29
N GLN A 336 10.53 26.29 34.29
CA GLN A 336 9.97 27.30 33.39
C GLN A 336 8.84 26.77 32.49
N PHE A 337 8.77 25.46 32.24
CA PHE A 337 7.80 24.82 31.36
C PHE A 337 6.72 24.01 32.08
N GLU A 338 6.65 24.01 33.42
CA GLU A 338 5.73 23.16 34.19
C GLU A 338 4.23 23.36 33.88
N ASN A 339 3.83 24.54 33.35
CA ASN A 339 2.42 24.87 33.09
C ASN A 339 2.08 25.05 31.61
N HIS A 340 2.98 24.75 30.71
CA HIS A 340 2.78 24.97 29.28
C HIS A 340 2.14 23.75 28.60
N GLN A 341 0.94 23.93 28.02
CA GLN A 341 0.16 22.86 27.37
C GLN A 341 0.13 22.99 25.84
N ASP A 342 0.68 24.07 25.27
CA ASP A 342 0.72 24.27 23.83
C ASP A 342 1.71 23.31 23.18
N LYS A 343 1.32 22.73 22.05
CA LYS A 343 2.12 21.76 21.30
C LYS A 343 3.48 22.33 20.86
N LEU A 344 3.55 23.62 20.51
CA LEU A 344 4.78 24.29 20.10
C LEU A 344 5.72 24.47 21.31
N GLU A 345 5.19 24.85 22.45
CA GLU A 345 5.94 25.01 23.70
C GLU A 345 6.47 23.66 24.21
N GLN A 346 5.70 22.59 24.07
CA GLN A 346 6.16 21.23 24.40
C GLN A 346 7.29 20.76 23.47
N GLN A 347 7.25 21.11 22.18
CA GLN A 347 8.34 20.83 21.26
C GLN A 347 9.60 21.64 21.60
N ALA A 348 9.45 22.90 21.94
CA ALA A 348 10.55 23.77 22.37
C ALA A 348 11.17 23.24 23.68
N PHE A 349 10.34 22.82 24.63
CA PHE A 349 10.77 22.21 25.89
C PHE A 349 11.60 20.93 25.63
N LYS A 350 11.09 20.02 24.80
CA LYS A 350 11.79 18.81 24.42
C LYS A 350 13.17 19.11 23.82
N LEU A 351 13.21 19.98 22.82
CA LEU A 351 14.46 20.35 22.13
C LEU A 351 15.50 20.95 23.10
N GLY A 352 15.07 21.86 23.95
CA GLY A 352 15.95 22.49 24.94
C GLY A 352 16.47 21.48 25.98
N LEU A 353 15.63 20.57 26.44
CA LEU A 353 16.02 19.50 27.35
C LEU A 353 17.06 18.54 26.76
N GLU A 354 16.88 18.18 25.48
CA GLU A 354 17.84 17.38 24.73
C GLU A 354 19.21 18.06 24.60
N VAL A 355 19.21 19.36 24.27
CA VAL A 355 20.45 20.14 24.16
C VAL A 355 21.19 20.18 25.50
N LEU A 356 20.48 20.47 26.59
CA LEU A 356 21.06 20.53 27.94
C LEU A 356 21.64 19.18 28.38
N ARG A 357 21.01 18.06 28.00
CA ARG A 357 21.52 16.71 28.28
C ARG A 357 22.75 16.35 27.46
N LYS A 358 22.76 16.69 26.14
CA LYS A 358 23.88 16.40 25.22
C LYS A 358 25.16 17.17 25.59
N GLU A 359 25.01 18.41 25.97
CA GLU A 359 26.15 19.28 26.35
C GLU A 359 26.75 18.90 27.71
N LYS A 360 26.21 17.88 28.43
CA LYS A 360 26.66 17.50 29.78
C LYS A 360 26.88 18.72 30.69
N VAL A 361 25.95 19.69 30.60
CA VAL A 361 25.97 20.82 31.53
C VAL A 361 25.54 20.30 32.90
N VAL A 362 26.39 19.44 33.46
CA VAL A 362 26.31 18.97 34.83
C VAL A 362 27.61 19.41 35.50
N LYS A 363 27.52 20.42 36.28
CA LYS A 363 28.41 20.57 37.45
C LYS A 363 27.52 20.74 38.63
#